data_5d3b2ca18df0b599ccbfad01fb0f29ae
#
_entry.id   5d3b2ca18df0b599ccbfad01fb0f29ae
#
_cell.length_a   1.000
_cell.length_b   1.000
_cell.length_c   1.000
_cell.angle_alpha   90.00
_cell.angle_beta   90.00
_cell.angle_gamma   90.00
#
_symmetry.space_group_name_H-M   'P 1'
#
loop_
_entity.id
_entity.type
_entity.pdbx_description
1 polymer ?
#
loop_
_entity_poly.entity_id
_entity_poly.type
_entity_poly.pdbx_seq_one_letter_code
_entity_poly.pdbx_strand_id
1 'polypeptide(L)'
;PHQLSDEVEQVLHERRVAGSAAWVRLFDQTMAELRFPINGEELTMSDVANMLSSTKVEERKAAAKSIGDVLGKNIKLLAHVTNTLAKDKEIDDRLRKFATPVSSRNLANQVEDEVVDALNTAEVGQKFFDNPWIDVPPRAGKSSGAFAHPTVPSAHPYLLLNYHGKTRDVMTLAHELGHGVHQVLAGEQGYFLSDTPLTLAETASVFGEMLTFQSMLRAETDPKMKRIMLAGKVEDMLNTVVRQIAFFEFEKRVHEKRREGELTVDEICDIWIAVQHESLGDAIRYEDEYKYYWSYIPHFIHSPFYVYAYAFGDCLVNSLYDVYENAEDGFQQKYLDMLKAGGTKRHKELLAPFGLDASDPAFWQRGLNMIKRMIDELEELS
;
A
#
# COMPACT_ATOMS: atom_id res chain seq x y z
N PRO A 1 4.25 20.43 19.82
CA PRO A 1 5.53 20.13 20.51
C PRO A 1 6.67 19.74 19.55
N HIS A 2 6.33 19.40 18.29
CA HIS A 2 7.29 18.96 17.27
C HIS A 2 7.58 20.02 16.19
N GLN A 3 6.99 21.21 16.31
CA GLN A 3 7.25 22.33 15.43
C GLN A 3 8.52 23.07 15.90
N LEU A 4 9.39 23.42 14.96
CA LEU A 4 10.61 24.20 15.18
C LEU A 4 10.30 25.71 15.02
N SER A 5 11.30 26.57 15.24
CA SER A 5 11.11 27.99 14.92
C SER A 5 11.03 28.21 13.40
N ASP A 6 10.34 29.27 12.98
CA ASP A 6 10.11 29.55 11.55
C ASP A 6 11.41 29.65 10.77
N GLU A 7 12.47 30.22 11.36
CA GLU A 7 13.78 30.32 10.72
C GLU A 7 14.42 28.93 10.50
N VAL A 8 14.27 28.02 11.48
CA VAL A 8 14.80 26.64 11.35
C VAL A 8 13.99 25.84 10.34
N GLU A 9 12.65 25.97 10.35
CA GLU A 9 11.79 25.34 9.36
C GLU A 9 12.14 25.81 7.94
N GLN A 10 12.36 27.11 7.75
CA GLN A 10 12.75 27.67 6.47
C GLN A 10 14.10 27.10 6.00
N VAL A 11 15.11 27.06 6.85
CA VAL A 11 16.43 26.50 6.52
C VAL A 11 16.32 25.01 6.14
N LEU A 12 15.56 24.21 6.90
CA LEU A 12 15.35 22.80 6.60
C LEU A 12 14.63 22.62 5.27
N HIS A 13 13.59 23.42 5.00
CA HIS A 13 12.85 23.39 3.76
C HIS A 13 13.73 23.73 2.55
N GLU A 14 14.48 24.82 2.60
CA GLU A 14 15.37 25.25 1.52
C GLU A 14 16.47 24.20 1.24
N ARG A 15 17.05 23.62 2.28
CA ARG A 15 18.11 22.61 2.16
C ARG A 15 17.62 21.27 1.65
N ARG A 16 16.32 20.98 1.73
CA ARG A 16 15.75 19.71 1.28
C ARG A 16 16.08 19.39 -0.18
N VAL A 17 16.17 20.41 -1.04
CA VAL A 17 16.48 20.24 -2.47
C VAL A 17 17.86 19.62 -2.70
N ALA A 18 18.85 19.95 -1.87
CA ALA A 18 20.21 19.40 -1.89
C ALA A 18 20.42 18.27 -0.86
N GLY A 19 19.45 18.04 0.03
CA GLY A 19 19.40 16.96 1.03
C GLY A 19 18.62 15.75 0.52
N SER A 20 17.60 15.32 1.28
CA SER A 20 16.79 14.12 0.98
C SER A 20 16.27 14.09 -0.46
N ALA A 21 15.76 15.19 -0.98
CA ALA A 21 15.25 15.22 -2.36
C ALA A 21 16.32 14.94 -3.44
N ALA A 22 17.58 15.27 -3.18
CA ALA A 22 18.66 14.93 -4.11
C ALA A 22 18.96 13.42 -4.13
N TRP A 23 18.91 12.79 -2.96
CA TRP A 23 19.13 11.34 -2.82
C TRP A 23 17.97 10.52 -3.39
N VAL A 24 16.73 11.01 -3.20
CA VAL A 24 15.54 10.42 -3.85
C VAL A 24 15.67 10.49 -5.38
N ARG A 25 16.04 11.66 -5.94
CA ARG A 25 16.25 11.77 -7.40
C ARG A 25 17.37 10.86 -7.90
N LEU A 26 18.47 10.71 -7.13
CA LEU A 26 19.53 9.79 -7.51
C LEU A 26 19.06 8.35 -7.55
N PHE A 27 18.25 7.93 -6.57
CA PHE A 27 17.61 6.61 -6.59
C PHE A 27 16.73 6.43 -7.82
N ASP A 28 15.83 7.37 -8.09
CA ASP A 28 14.88 7.30 -9.22
C ASP A 28 15.61 7.23 -10.58
N GLN A 29 16.62 8.06 -10.77
CA GLN A 29 17.43 8.05 -11.98
C GLN A 29 18.18 6.72 -12.14
N THR A 30 18.80 6.24 -11.06
CA THR A 30 19.49 4.97 -11.07
C THR A 30 18.52 3.84 -11.45
N MET A 31 17.38 3.74 -10.79
CA MET A 31 16.39 2.69 -11.07
C MET A 31 15.84 2.76 -12.50
N ALA A 32 15.60 3.95 -13.03
CA ALA A 32 15.13 4.16 -14.40
C ALA A 32 16.16 3.75 -15.47
N GLU A 33 17.46 3.87 -15.15
CA GLU A 33 18.56 3.50 -16.05
C GLU A 33 18.92 2.02 -16.02
N LEU A 34 18.56 1.29 -14.93
CA LEU A 34 18.86 -0.15 -14.83
C LEU A 34 18.22 -0.91 -16.00
N ARG A 35 18.98 -1.87 -16.54
CA ARG A 35 18.55 -2.81 -17.55
C ARG A 35 18.81 -4.23 -17.08
N PHE A 36 17.88 -5.11 -17.36
CA PHE A 36 17.81 -6.46 -16.86
C PHE A 36 17.95 -7.43 -18.04
N PRO A 37 19.11 -8.05 -18.25
CA PRO A 37 19.35 -8.92 -19.39
C PRO A 37 18.62 -10.25 -19.23
N ILE A 38 17.78 -10.61 -20.20
CA ILE A 38 17.10 -11.91 -20.30
C ILE A 38 17.09 -12.35 -21.76
N ASN A 39 17.63 -13.53 -22.06
CA ASN A 39 17.65 -14.14 -23.41
C ASN A 39 18.23 -13.22 -24.50
N GLY A 40 19.17 -12.33 -24.15
CA GLY A 40 19.84 -11.42 -25.09
C GLY A 40 19.09 -10.08 -25.28
N GLU A 41 17.99 -9.86 -24.60
CA GLU A 41 17.26 -8.59 -24.55
C GLU A 41 17.55 -7.84 -23.24
N GLU A 42 17.53 -6.51 -23.30
CA GLU A 42 17.71 -5.60 -22.17
C GLU A 42 16.34 -5.05 -21.74
N LEU A 43 15.77 -5.59 -20.68
CA LEU A 43 14.44 -5.26 -20.19
C LEU A 43 14.47 -4.14 -19.14
N THR A 44 13.34 -3.43 -18.97
CA THR A 44 13.14 -2.51 -17.85
C THR A 44 12.77 -3.27 -16.57
N MET A 45 12.81 -2.59 -15.40
CA MET A 45 12.34 -3.18 -14.14
C MET A 45 10.86 -3.61 -14.24
N SER A 46 10.02 -2.82 -14.90
CA SER A 46 8.60 -3.17 -15.07
C SER A 46 8.40 -4.44 -15.89
N ASP A 47 9.15 -4.57 -16.99
CA ASP A 47 9.03 -5.74 -17.87
C ASP A 47 9.50 -7.01 -17.16
N VAL A 48 10.66 -6.96 -16.48
CA VAL A 48 11.20 -8.13 -15.78
C VAL A 48 10.35 -8.50 -14.56
N ALA A 49 9.79 -7.53 -13.86
CA ALA A 49 8.87 -7.79 -12.75
C ALA A 49 7.59 -8.51 -13.20
N ASN A 50 7.04 -8.14 -14.37
CA ASN A 50 5.90 -8.84 -14.96
C ASN A 50 6.22 -10.33 -15.27
N MET A 51 7.46 -10.65 -15.58
CA MET A 51 7.89 -12.05 -15.84
C MET A 51 7.89 -12.91 -14.56
N LEU A 52 7.98 -12.32 -13.37
CA LEU A 52 7.84 -13.04 -12.09
C LEU A 52 6.46 -13.69 -11.93
N SER A 53 5.45 -13.19 -12.64
CA SER A 53 4.08 -13.74 -12.66
C SER A 53 3.83 -14.67 -13.84
N SER A 54 4.85 -15.07 -14.62
CA SER A 54 4.71 -16.00 -15.74
C SER A 54 4.24 -17.38 -15.26
N THR A 55 3.43 -18.05 -16.06
CA THR A 55 3.05 -19.45 -15.83
C THR A 55 4.23 -20.42 -16.01
N LYS A 56 5.29 -19.99 -16.71
CA LYS A 56 6.48 -20.80 -16.97
C LYS A 56 7.54 -20.58 -15.87
N VAL A 57 7.88 -21.64 -15.17
CA VAL A 57 8.86 -21.63 -14.08
C VAL A 57 10.22 -21.06 -14.50
N GLU A 58 10.70 -21.43 -15.69
CA GLU A 58 12.01 -20.99 -16.19
C GLU A 58 12.04 -19.47 -16.50
N GLU A 59 10.92 -18.89 -16.94
CA GLU A 59 10.82 -17.44 -17.12
C GLU A 59 10.86 -16.71 -15.78
N ARG A 60 10.15 -17.22 -14.76
CA ARG A 60 10.20 -16.65 -13.41
C ARG A 60 11.61 -16.71 -12.81
N LYS A 61 12.30 -17.84 -12.94
CA LYS A 61 13.69 -18.01 -12.46
C LYS A 61 14.65 -17.06 -13.17
N ALA A 62 14.55 -16.95 -14.50
CA ALA A 62 15.39 -16.04 -15.27
C ALA A 62 15.17 -14.58 -14.85
N ALA A 63 13.92 -14.18 -14.64
CA ALA A 63 13.58 -12.85 -14.16
C ALA A 63 14.15 -12.58 -12.77
N ALA A 64 13.90 -13.47 -11.81
CA ALA A 64 14.41 -13.33 -10.44
C ALA A 64 15.93 -13.23 -10.40
N LYS A 65 16.62 -14.10 -11.16
CA LYS A 65 18.08 -14.07 -11.25
C LYS A 65 18.60 -12.76 -11.85
N SER A 66 18.01 -12.30 -12.95
CA SER A 66 18.40 -11.04 -13.60
C SER A 66 18.23 -9.84 -12.65
N ILE A 67 17.11 -9.78 -11.92
CA ILE A 67 16.88 -8.73 -10.91
C ILE A 67 17.99 -8.77 -9.85
N GLY A 68 18.23 -9.93 -9.24
CA GLY A 68 19.25 -10.06 -8.19
C GLY A 68 20.67 -9.72 -8.66
N ASP A 69 21.05 -10.19 -9.85
CA ASP A 69 22.36 -9.90 -10.43
C ASP A 69 22.58 -8.40 -10.71
N VAL A 70 21.56 -7.71 -11.26
CA VAL A 70 21.64 -6.27 -11.57
C VAL A 70 21.61 -5.43 -10.29
N LEU A 71 20.75 -5.74 -9.35
CA LEU A 71 20.73 -5.07 -8.05
C LEU A 71 22.02 -5.28 -7.28
N GLY A 72 22.55 -6.50 -7.27
CA GLY A 72 23.82 -6.82 -6.62
C GLY A 72 25.01 -6.04 -7.19
N LYS A 73 25.06 -5.76 -8.50
CA LYS A 73 26.07 -4.89 -9.11
C LYS A 73 25.98 -3.43 -8.63
N ASN A 74 24.78 -2.95 -8.31
CA ASN A 74 24.54 -1.58 -7.90
C ASN A 74 24.35 -1.41 -6.37
N ILE A 75 24.46 -2.49 -5.61
CA ILE A 75 24.05 -2.56 -4.21
C ILE A 75 24.78 -1.54 -3.30
N LYS A 76 26.05 -1.23 -3.59
CA LYS A 76 26.83 -0.25 -2.82
C LYS A 76 26.23 1.15 -2.92
N LEU A 77 25.81 1.56 -4.13
CA LEU A 77 25.15 2.84 -4.34
C LEU A 77 23.80 2.87 -3.63
N LEU A 78 22.99 1.83 -3.80
CA LEU A 78 21.65 1.73 -3.20
C LEU A 78 21.73 1.70 -1.67
N ALA A 79 22.68 0.97 -1.09
CA ALA A 79 22.93 0.99 0.35
C ALA A 79 23.38 2.38 0.85
N HIS A 80 24.19 3.11 0.08
CA HIS A 80 24.60 4.47 0.44
C HIS A 80 23.40 5.44 0.44
N VAL A 81 22.52 5.36 -0.56
CA VAL A 81 21.26 6.13 -0.59
C VAL A 81 20.41 5.86 0.64
N THR A 82 20.18 4.58 0.96
CA THR A 82 19.39 4.16 2.13
C THR A 82 19.98 4.67 3.44
N ASN A 83 21.28 4.48 3.66
CA ASN A 83 21.97 4.98 4.85
C ASN A 83 21.88 6.51 4.99
N THR A 84 21.98 7.24 3.87
CA THR A 84 21.91 8.70 3.89
C THR A 84 20.52 9.20 4.23
N LEU A 85 19.49 8.65 3.58
CA LEU A 85 18.09 9.01 3.85
C LEU A 85 17.67 8.66 5.28
N ALA A 86 18.05 7.47 5.78
CA ALA A 86 17.78 7.08 7.15
C ALA A 86 18.49 8.00 8.17
N LYS A 87 19.69 8.50 7.84
CA LYS A 87 20.39 9.48 8.70
C LYS A 87 19.79 10.87 8.62
N ASP A 88 19.35 11.32 7.44
CA ASP A 88 18.65 12.60 7.26
C ASP A 88 17.35 12.60 8.08
N LYS A 89 16.57 11.50 8.02
CA LYS A 89 15.38 11.31 8.84
C LYS A 89 15.69 11.31 10.35
N GLU A 90 16.75 10.63 10.78
CA GLU A 90 17.16 10.63 12.21
C GLU A 90 17.47 12.04 12.71
N ILE A 91 18.14 12.86 11.89
CA ILE A 91 18.45 14.25 12.24
C ILE A 91 17.16 15.06 12.38
N ASP A 92 16.24 14.95 11.45
CA ASP A 92 14.94 15.65 11.51
C ASP A 92 14.12 15.20 12.73
N ASP A 93 13.99 13.89 12.95
CA ASP A 93 13.31 13.32 14.12
C ASP A 93 13.90 13.82 15.45
N ARG A 94 15.22 13.87 15.56
CA ARG A 94 15.92 14.35 16.75
C ARG A 94 15.70 15.85 16.99
N LEU A 95 15.78 16.68 15.95
CA LEU A 95 15.51 18.10 16.04
C LEU A 95 14.07 18.35 16.49
N ARG A 96 13.12 17.58 15.97
CA ARG A 96 11.68 17.66 16.29
C ARG A 96 11.30 16.91 17.58
N LYS A 97 12.26 16.27 18.24
CA LYS A 97 12.08 15.52 19.49
C LYS A 97 11.10 14.34 19.34
N PHE A 98 11.11 13.65 18.21
CA PHE A 98 10.42 12.39 18.05
C PHE A 98 11.17 11.27 18.78
N ALA A 99 10.44 10.44 19.51
CA ALA A 99 11.03 9.37 20.34
C ALA A 99 11.56 8.21 19.49
N THR A 100 10.82 7.84 18.45
CA THR A 100 11.11 6.69 17.57
C THR A 100 11.13 7.11 16.09
N PRO A 101 11.74 6.34 15.20
CA PRO A 101 11.71 6.62 13.75
C PRO A 101 10.29 6.64 13.15
N VAL A 102 9.35 5.93 13.76
CA VAL A 102 7.96 5.84 13.29
C VAL A 102 7.10 7.03 13.75
N SER A 103 7.49 7.72 14.84
CA SER A 103 6.65 8.73 15.52
C SER A 103 6.18 9.86 14.61
N SER A 104 7.02 10.32 13.67
CA SER A 104 6.66 11.39 12.74
C SER A 104 5.57 10.93 11.74
N ARG A 105 5.63 9.67 11.30
CA ARG A 105 4.59 9.10 10.42
C ARG A 105 3.27 8.94 11.16
N ASN A 106 3.30 8.46 12.39
CA ASN A 106 2.11 8.33 13.22
C ASN A 106 1.45 9.71 13.47
N LEU A 107 2.23 10.76 13.69
CA LEU A 107 1.70 12.12 13.82
C LEU A 107 1.06 12.60 12.52
N ALA A 108 1.69 12.39 11.37
CA ALA A 108 1.16 12.80 10.08
C ALA A 108 -0.16 12.13 9.69
N ASN A 109 -0.46 10.97 10.27
CA ASN A 109 -1.68 10.21 10.03
C ASN A 109 -2.83 10.55 11.01
N GLN A 110 -2.78 11.69 11.71
CA GLN A 110 -3.80 12.08 12.70
C GLN A 110 -4.68 13.24 12.26
N VAL A 111 -5.98 13.19 12.63
CA VAL A 111 -7.00 14.21 12.31
C VAL A 111 -8.12 14.28 13.35
N GLU A 112 -8.86 15.42 13.45
CA GLU A 112 -10.14 15.68 14.16
C GLU A 112 -10.86 16.93 13.57
N ASP A 113 -12.11 17.21 13.57
CA ASP A 113 -13.53 16.91 13.88
C ASP A 113 -14.43 17.58 12.80
N GLU A 114 -15.61 17.34 12.58
CA GLU A 114 -16.96 16.87 12.74
C GLU A 114 -17.87 17.01 11.46
N VAL A 115 -18.97 16.35 11.37
CA VAL A 115 -19.71 15.64 10.31
C VAL A 115 -21.06 16.24 9.86
N VAL A 116 -21.60 15.91 8.67
CA VAL A 116 -23.06 15.77 8.35
C VAL A 116 -23.39 14.98 7.05
N ASP A 117 -24.28 14.01 7.18
CA ASP A 117 -25.34 13.38 6.36
C ASP A 117 -25.14 12.80 4.94
N ALA A 118 -25.76 11.62 4.82
CA ALA A 118 -25.63 10.56 3.87
C ALA A 118 -26.19 10.81 2.48
N LEU A 119 -25.40 10.63 1.44
CA LEU A 119 -25.83 10.48 0.06
C LEU A 119 -25.52 9.07 -0.47
N ASN A 120 -26.38 8.60 -1.36
CA ASN A 120 -26.39 7.27 -1.96
C ASN A 120 -25.06 6.97 -2.69
N THR A 121 -24.26 6.04 -2.18
CA THR A 121 -22.96 5.63 -2.75
C THR A 121 -23.08 5.16 -4.20
N ALA A 122 -24.19 4.50 -4.54
CA ALA A 122 -24.47 4.04 -5.90
C ALA A 122 -24.65 5.21 -6.88
N GLU A 123 -25.31 6.30 -6.45
CA GLU A 123 -25.49 7.51 -7.27
C GLU A 123 -24.16 8.22 -7.52
N VAL A 124 -23.30 8.30 -6.51
CA VAL A 124 -21.95 8.88 -6.67
C VAL A 124 -21.11 8.04 -7.62
N GLY A 125 -21.09 6.72 -7.47
CA GLY A 125 -20.40 5.80 -8.36
C GLY A 125 -20.87 5.88 -9.80
N GLN A 126 -22.19 6.02 -10.03
CA GLN A 126 -22.78 6.14 -11.36
C GLN A 126 -22.28 7.37 -12.11
N LYS A 127 -21.99 8.48 -11.43
CA LYS A 127 -21.44 9.70 -12.07
C LYS A 127 -20.11 9.48 -12.78
N PHE A 128 -19.29 8.54 -12.29
CA PHE A 128 -18.01 8.20 -12.94
C PHE A 128 -18.21 7.49 -14.29
N PHE A 129 -19.30 6.75 -14.46
CA PHE A 129 -19.64 6.09 -15.72
C PHE A 129 -20.40 7.02 -16.67
N ASP A 130 -21.22 7.91 -16.14
CA ASP A 130 -22.00 8.87 -16.93
C ASP A 130 -21.14 10.01 -17.50
N ASN A 131 -19.96 10.24 -16.93
CA ASN A 131 -19.03 11.29 -17.31
C ASN A 131 -17.66 10.72 -17.70
N PRO A 132 -16.82 11.44 -18.47
CA PRO A 132 -15.47 10.99 -18.84
C PRO A 132 -14.46 11.14 -17.69
N TRP A 133 -14.79 10.61 -16.51
CA TRP A 133 -13.95 10.69 -15.32
C TRP A 133 -13.04 9.49 -15.11
N ILE A 134 -13.14 8.48 -15.99
CA ILE A 134 -12.32 7.27 -15.97
C ILE A 134 -11.51 7.18 -17.27
N ASP A 135 -10.20 7.23 -17.18
CA ASP A 135 -9.30 6.95 -18.30
C ASP A 135 -8.99 5.45 -18.35
N VAL A 136 -9.70 4.70 -19.20
CA VAL A 136 -9.73 3.23 -19.23
C VAL A 136 -8.67 2.60 -20.14
N PRO A 137 -8.52 3.00 -21.44
CA PRO A 137 -7.74 2.20 -22.38
C PRO A 137 -6.22 2.30 -22.15
N PRO A 138 -5.49 1.18 -22.22
CA PRO A 138 -4.03 1.20 -22.29
C PRO A 138 -3.56 1.92 -23.55
N ARG A 139 -2.49 2.73 -23.45
CA ARG A 139 -1.85 3.39 -24.59
C ARG A 139 -0.39 3.72 -24.31
N ALA A 140 0.40 3.89 -25.36
CA ALA A 140 1.79 4.30 -25.25
C ALA A 140 1.93 5.63 -24.47
N GLY A 141 2.89 5.68 -23.55
CA GLY A 141 3.16 6.86 -22.69
C GLY A 141 2.23 7.03 -21.50
N LYS A 142 1.23 6.14 -21.31
CA LYS A 142 0.40 6.12 -20.11
C LYS A 142 1.14 5.41 -18.99
N SER A 143 1.05 5.93 -17.76
CA SER A 143 1.60 5.27 -16.55
C SER A 143 1.05 3.87 -16.39
N SER A 144 1.90 2.92 -16.01
CA SER A 144 1.47 1.58 -15.61
C SER A 144 0.72 1.63 -14.26
N GLY A 145 -0.18 0.67 -14.04
CA GLY A 145 -0.98 0.61 -12.82
C GLY A 145 -2.32 1.35 -12.93
N ALA A 146 -2.89 1.68 -11.78
CA ALA A 146 -4.13 2.43 -11.65
C ALA A 146 -4.03 3.40 -10.46
N PHE A 147 -4.83 4.45 -10.46
CA PHE A 147 -4.97 5.35 -9.31
C PHE A 147 -6.26 6.19 -9.43
N ALA A 148 -6.76 6.64 -8.27
CA ALA A 148 -7.75 7.69 -8.16
C ALA A 148 -7.06 8.99 -7.68
N HIS A 149 -7.38 10.12 -8.30
CA HIS A 149 -6.86 11.43 -7.92
C HIS A 149 -8.01 12.36 -7.50
N PRO A 150 -8.01 12.87 -6.25
CA PRO A 150 -9.13 13.64 -5.70
C PRO A 150 -9.32 15.01 -6.36
N THR A 151 -8.27 15.55 -7.00
CA THR A 151 -8.24 16.95 -7.48
C THR A 151 -8.44 17.95 -6.33
N VAL A 152 -9.55 18.68 -6.33
CA VAL A 152 -9.97 19.58 -5.25
C VAL A 152 -11.46 19.39 -4.97
N PRO A 153 -12.00 19.71 -3.78
CA PRO A 153 -13.43 19.52 -3.47
C PRO A 153 -14.42 20.23 -4.40
N SER A 154 -14.00 21.28 -5.07
CA SER A 154 -14.82 22.01 -6.06
C SER A 154 -14.81 21.38 -7.47
N ALA A 155 -14.01 20.35 -7.70
CA ALA A 155 -13.97 19.53 -8.91
C ALA A 155 -14.28 18.08 -8.54
N HIS A 156 -14.37 17.20 -9.55
CA HIS A 156 -14.56 15.76 -9.30
C HIS A 156 -13.22 15.01 -9.34
N PRO A 157 -13.11 13.86 -8.68
CA PRO A 157 -11.97 12.96 -8.83
C PRO A 157 -11.88 12.40 -10.25
N TYR A 158 -10.65 11.97 -10.63
CA TYR A 158 -10.38 11.23 -11.85
C TYR A 158 -9.78 9.87 -11.52
N LEU A 159 -10.18 8.84 -12.29
CA LEU A 159 -9.61 7.50 -12.22
C LEU A 159 -8.76 7.22 -13.45
N LEU A 160 -7.59 6.62 -13.25
CA LEU A 160 -6.76 6.10 -14.32
C LEU A 160 -6.67 4.58 -14.18
N LEU A 161 -6.97 3.85 -15.23
CA LEU A 161 -6.92 2.40 -15.31
C LEU A 161 -6.16 1.96 -16.56
N ASN A 162 -5.63 0.73 -16.53
CA ASN A 162 -5.16 0.03 -17.72
C ASN A 162 -5.96 -1.28 -17.85
N TYR A 163 -7.14 -1.20 -18.46
CA TYR A 163 -8.11 -2.30 -18.50
C TYR A 163 -7.91 -3.19 -19.73
N HIS A 164 -7.60 -4.46 -19.52
CA HIS A 164 -7.37 -5.48 -20.56
C HIS A 164 -8.47 -6.55 -20.63
N GLY A 165 -9.54 -6.42 -19.86
CA GLY A 165 -10.66 -7.36 -19.82
C GLY A 165 -10.44 -8.60 -18.96
N LYS A 166 -9.50 -8.56 -18.01
CA LYS A 166 -9.25 -9.64 -17.06
C LYS A 166 -10.04 -9.46 -15.77
N THR A 167 -10.28 -10.54 -15.02
CA THR A 167 -10.92 -10.49 -13.69
C THR A 167 -10.23 -9.51 -12.75
N ARG A 168 -8.90 -9.48 -12.74
CA ARG A 168 -8.11 -8.52 -11.95
C ARG A 168 -8.44 -7.07 -12.32
N ASP A 169 -8.71 -6.78 -13.58
CA ASP A 169 -9.00 -5.40 -14.01
C ASP A 169 -10.36 -4.92 -13.48
N VAL A 170 -11.31 -5.86 -13.28
CA VAL A 170 -12.61 -5.58 -12.62
C VAL A 170 -12.38 -5.24 -11.15
N MET A 171 -11.51 -6.00 -10.46
CA MET A 171 -11.13 -5.73 -9.08
C MET A 171 -10.45 -4.35 -8.97
N THR A 172 -9.52 -4.05 -9.87
CA THR A 172 -8.84 -2.75 -9.93
C THR A 172 -9.84 -1.61 -10.17
N LEU A 173 -10.82 -1.79 -11.07
CA LEU A 173 -11.87 -0.79 -11.28
C LEU A 173 -12.70 -0.57 -10.00
N ALA A 174 -13.12 -1.65 -9.32
CA ALA A 174 -13.86 -1.56 -8.07
C ALA A 174 -13.05 -0.83 -6.97
N HIS A 175 -11.75 -1.11 -6.90
CA HIS A 175 -10.81 -0.46 -5.99
C HIS A 175 -10.72 1.05 -6.25
N GLU A 176 -10.38 1.46 -7.47
CA GLU A 176 -10.23 2.88 -7.82
C GLU A 176 -11.56 3.65 -7.74
N LEU A 177 -12.67 2.99 -8.09
CA LEU A 177 -14.00 3.58 -7.94
C LEU A 177 -14.35 3.79 -6.46
N GLY A 178 -13.95 2.87 -5.58
CA GLY A 178 -14.08 3.03 -4.13
C GLY A 178 -13.36 4.28 -3.63
N HIS A 179 -12.11 4.49 -4.06
CA HIS A 179 -11.39 5.75 -3.77
C HIS A 179 -12.13 6.97 -4.30
N GLY A 180 -12.59 6.93 -5.56
CA GLY A 180 -13.31 8.03 -6.17
C GLY A 180 -14.59 8.40 -5.41
N VAL A 181 -15.37 7.41 -4.99
CA VAL A 181 -16.57 7.61 -4.16
C VAL A 181 -16.20 8.21 -2.81
N HIS A 182 -15.16 7.68 -2.13
CA HIS A 182 -14.68 8.22 -0.87
C HIS A 182 -14.27 9.69 -0.99
N GLN A 183 -13.49 10.01 -2.01
CA GLN A 183 -13.02 11.38 -2.28
C GLN A 183 -14.17 12.36 -2.54
N VAL A 184 -15.23 11.94 -3.25
CA VAL A 184 -16.44 12.76 -3.45
C VAL A 184 -17.15 12.98 -2.12
N LEU A 185 -17.37 11.92 -1.33
CA LEU A 185 -18.07 12.00 -0.04
C LEU A 185 -17.30 12.87 0.98
N ALA A 186 -15.99 12.67 1.07
CA ALA A 186 -15.12 13.45 1.96
C ALA A 186 -14.96 14.91 1.51
N GLY A 187 -15.26 15.23 0.26
CA GLY A 187 -15.13 16.59 -0.31
C GLY A 187 -15.91 17.66 0.45
N GLU A 188 -17.01 17.27 1.15
CA GLU A 188 -17.80 18.16 2.00
C GLU A 188 -16.99 18.75 3.17
N GLN A 189 -15.88 18.10 3.60
CA GLN A 189 -15.00 18.57 4.66
C GLN A 189 -14.07 19.71 4.23
N GLY A 190 -14.12 20.10 2.96
CA GLY A 190 -13.29 21.17 2.40
C GLY A 190 -11.84 20.75 2.13
N TYR A 191 -11.08 21.66 1.52
CA TYR A 191 -9.77 21.36 0.93
C TYR A 191 -8.76 20.74 1.91
N PHE A 192 -8.74 21.15 3.17
CA PHE A 192 -7.76 20.68 4.14
C PHE A 192 -8.14 19.39 4.86
N LEU A 193 -9.42 19.02 4.87
CA LEU A 193 -9.95 17.90 5.65
C LEU A 193 -10.63 16.82 4.79
N SER A 194 -10.71 17.03 3.49
CA SER A 194 -11.19 16.00 2.55
C SER A 194 -10.18 14.89 2.29
N ASP A 195 -8.90 15.14 2.57
CA ASP A 195 -7.85 14.12 2.46
C ASP A 195 -7.91 13.19 3.67
N THR A 196 -7.91 11.89 3.43
CA THR A 196 -7.99 10.86 4.47
C THR A 196 -6.61 10.37 4.86
N PRO A 197 -6.37 10.09 6.16
CA PRO A 197 -5.14 9.42 6.59
C PRO A 197 -4.94 8.10 5.85
N LEU A 198 -3.70 7.74 5.56
CA LEU A 198 -3.34 6.53 4.81
C LEU A 198 -3.94 5.24 5.39
N THR A 199 -4.07 5.17 6.71
CA THR A 199 -4.70 4.05 7.43
C THR A 199 -6.21 3.91 7.15
N LEU A 200 -6.86 4.94 6.63
CA LEU A 200 -8.28 4.98 6.29
C LEU A 200 -8.52 5.15 4.78
N ALA A 201 -7.49 5.48 4.01
CA ALA A 201 -7.62 5.74 2.58
C ALA A 201 -8.15 4.50 1.83
N GLU A 202 -7.72 3.31 2.24
CA GLU A 202 -8.11 2.04 1.63
C GLU A 202 -9.50 1.53 2.08
N THR A 203 -10.19 2.24 2.97
CA THR A 203 -11.45 1.76 3.54
C THR A 203 -12.52 1.54 2.47
N ALA A 204 -12.67 2.45 1.52
CA ALA A 204 -13.68 2.34 0.47
C ALA A 204 -13.22 1.49 -0.71
N SER A 205 -11.95 1.59 -1.09
CA SER A 205 -11.37 0.85 -2.22
C SER A 205 -11.36 -0.66 -1.96
N VAL A 206 -10.78 -1.10 -0.87
CA VAL A 206 -10.69 -2.53 -0.52
C VAL A 206 -12.07 -3.08 -0.14
N PHE A 207 -12.96 -2.29 0.48
CA PHE A 207 -14.33 -2.73 0.77
C PHE A 207 -15.15 -2.94 -0.51
N GLY A 208 -15.07 -2.01 -1.47
CA GLY A 208 -15.70 -2.14 -2.79
C GLY A 208 -15.15 -3.33 -3.58
N GLU A 209 -13.84 -3.54 -3.50
CA GLU A 209 -13.18 -4.71 -4.07
C GLU A 209 -13.69 -6.02 -3.43
N MET A 210 -13.82 -6.07 -2.08
CA MET A 210 -14.31 -7.24 -1.37
C MET A 210 -15.76 -7.56 -1.74
N LEU A 211 -16.65 -6.56 -1.78
CA LEU A 211 -18.04 -6.73 -2.22
C LEU A 211 -18.12 -7.29 -3.64
N THR A 212 -17.31 -6.76 -4.55
CA THR A 212 -17.26 -7.20 -5.95
C THR A 212 -16.72 -8.62 -6.05
N PHE A 213 -15.62 -8.93 -5.35
CA PHE A 213 -15.06 -10.27 -5.30
C PHE A 213 -16.06 -11.30 -4.81
N GLN A 214 -16.74 -11.05 -3.70
CA GLN A 214 -17.74 -11.95 -3.12
C GLN A 214 -18.94 -12.14 -4.07
N SER A 215 -19.38 -11.07 -4.76
CA SER A 215 -20.44 -11.16 -5.76
C SER A 215 -20.03 -12.05 -6.93
N MET A 216 -18.81 -11.88 -7.45
CA MET A 216 -18.29 -12.71 -8.55
C MET A 216 -18.08 -14.16 -8.12
N LEU A 217 -17.54 -14.40 -6.91
CA LEU A 217 -17.34 -15.76 -6.37
C LEU A 217 -18.67 -16.52 -6.22
N ARG A 218 -19.73 -15.83 -5.76
CA ARG A 218 -21.08 -16.43 -5.66
C ARG A 218 -21.69 -16.72 -7.02
N ALA A 219 -21.43 -15.89 -8.03
CA ALA A 219 -21.95 -16.06 -9.38
C ALA A 219 -21.21 -17.15 -10.18
N GLU A 220 -19.95 -17.44 -9.81
CA GLU A 220 -19.17 -18.46 -10.50
C GLU A 220 -19.70 -19.87 -10.16
N THR A 221 -19.82 -20.70 -11.17
CA THR A 221 -20.34 -22.08 -11.05
C THR A 221 -19.30 -23.16 -11.30
N ASP A 222 -18.18 -22.81 -11.95
CA ASP A 222 -17.07 -23.73 -12.18
C ASP A 222 -16.16 -23.82 -10.94
N PRO A 223 -16.04 -24.99 -10.27
CA PRO A 223 -15.20 -25.15 -9.09
C PRO A 223 -13.72 -24.81 -9.35
N LYS A 224 -13.23 -25.07 -10.57
CA LYS A 224 -11.85 -24.74 -10.94
C LYS A 224 -11.64 -23.23 -11.01
N MET A 225 -12.59 -22.49 -11.55
CA MET A 225 -12.53 -21.02 -11.58
C MET A 225 -12.67 -20.43 -10.19
N LYS A 226 -13.58 -20.95 -9.34
CA LYS A 226 -13.67 -20.56 -7.92
C LYS A 226 -12.33 -20.72 -7.20
N ARG A 227 -11.68 -21.87 -7.37
CA ARG A 227 -10.36 -22.14 -6.79
C ARG A 227 -9.32 -21.13 -7.26
N ILE A 228 -9.27 -20.80 -8.54
CA ILE A 228 -8.33 -19.81 -9.09
C ILE A 228 -8.60 -18.42 -8.50
N MET A 229 -9.88 -18.02 -8.40
CA MET A 229 -10.27 -16.74 -7.82
C MET A 229 -9.88 -16.65 -6.34
N LEU A 230 -10.19 -17.67 -5.54
CA LEU A 230 -9.83 -17.72 -4.12
C LEU A 230 -8.30 -17.72 -3.91
N ALA A 231 -7.58 -18.52 -4.68
CA ALA A 231 -6.11 -18.56 -4.60
C ALA A 231 -5.48 -17.18 -4.89
N GLY A 232 -5.99 -16.48 -5.92
CA GLY A 232 -5.53 -15.14 -6.23
C GLY A 232 -5.85 -14.14 -5.11
N LYS A 233 -7.06 -14.19 -4.53
CA LYS A 233 -7.44 -13.29 -3.42
C LYS A 233 -6.62 -13.55 -2.16
N VAL A 234 -6.40 -14.81 -1.80
CA VAL A 234 -5.54 -15.19 -0.67
C VAL A 234 -4.11 -14.71 -0.89
N GLU A 235 -3.56 -14.87 -2.10
CA GLU A 235 -2.22 -14.36 -2.44
C GLU A 235 -2.15 -12.83 -2.27
N ASP A 236 -3.14 -12.09 -2.77
CA ASP A 236 -3.21 -10.63 -2.63
C ASP A 236 -3.27 -10.20 -1.17
N MET A 237 -4.09 -10.85 -0.33
CA MET A 237 -4.22 -10.55 1.10
C MET A 237 -2.93 -10.87 1.87
N LEU A 238 -2.26 -11.98 1.58
CA LEU A 238 -0.96 -12.31 2.19
C LEU A 238 0.10 -11.29 1.79
N ASN A 239 0.12 -10.85 0.53
CA ASN A 239 1.03 -9.80 0.07
C ASN A 239 0.74 -8.43 0.70
N THR A 240 -0.53 -8.12 0.96
CA THR A 240 -0.95 -6.84 1.53
C THR A 240 -0.78 -6.80 3.05
N VAL A 241 -0.98 -7.90 3.75
CA VAL A 241 -0.87 -7.95 5.22
C VAL A 241 0.52 -8.44 5.65
N VAL A 242 0.84 -9.71 5.37
CA VAL A 242 2.05 -10.34 5.92
C VAL A 242 3.32 -9.72 5.37
N ARG A 243 3.38 -9.55 4.05
CA ARG A 243 4.56 -8.98 3.38
C ARG A 243 4.78 -7.51 3.74
N GLN A 244 3.72 -6.72 3.87
CA GLN A 244 3.87 -5.30 4.21
C GLN A 244 4.30 -5.09 5.68
N ILE A 245 3.87 -5.95 6.58
CA ILE A 245 4.38 -5.96 7.97
C ILE A 245 5.86 -6.39 7.99
N ALA A 246 6.26 -7.36 7.17
CA ALA A 246 7.68 -7.72 7.02
C ALA A 246 8.51 -6.52 6.52
N PHE A 247 8.02 -5.77 5.54
CA PHE A 247 8.67 -4.55 5.06
C PHE A 247 8.79 -3.48 6.15
N PHE A 248 7.72 -3.28 6.95
CA PHE A 248 7.75 -2.36 8.08
C PHE A 248 8.79 -2.77 9.13
N GLU A 249 8.88 -4.05 9.49
CA GLU A 249 9.89 -4.56 10.43
C GLU A 249 11.31 -4.42 9.88
N PHE A 250 11.50 -4.60 8.57
CA PHE A 250 12.78 -4.33 7.92
C PHE A 250 13.18 -2.85 8.07
N GLU A 251 12.30 -1.91 7.70
CA GLU A 251 12.57 -0.47 7.84
C GLU A 251 12.92 -0.11 9.29
N LYS A 252 12.11 -0.59 10.24
CA LYS A 252 12.30 -0.33 11.66
C LYS A 252 13.68 -0.77 12.12
N ARG A 253 14.08 -2.02 11.85
CA ARG A 253 15.38 -2.58 12.23
C ARG A 253 16.54 -1.84 11.56
N VAL A 254 16.43 -1.51 10.30
CA VAL A 254 17.46 -0.72 9.58
C VAL A 254 17.59 0.67 10.19
N HIS A 255 16.50 1.39 10.40
CA HIS A 255 16.53 2.74 10.96
C HIS A 255 16.99 2.76 12.43
N GLU A 256 16.60 1.79 13.25
CA GLU A 256 17.06 1.67 14.63
C GLU A 256 18.57 1.40 14.67
N LYS A 257 19.06 0.43 13.91
CA LYS A 257 20.49 0.09 13.86
C LYS A 257 21.32 1.20 13.25
N ARG A 258 20.79 1.95 12.26
CA ARG A 258 21.44 3.11 11.66
C ARG A 258 21.69 4.25 12.65
N ARG A 259 20.94 4.33 13.74
CA ARG A 259 21.20 5.30 14.84
C ARG A 259 22.52 5.02 15.56
N GLU A 260 22.94 3.76 15.60
CA GLU A 260 24.18 3.31 16.25
C GLU A 260 25.43 3.52 15.38
N GLY A 261 25.27 3.44 14.05
CA GLY A 261 26.37 3.57 13.09
C GLY A 261 25.92 3.37 11.64
N GLU A 262 26.82 3.59 10.69
CA GLU A 262 26.57 3.28 9.28
C GLU A 262 26.54 1.77 9.08
N LEU A 263 25.53 1.29 8.35
CA LEU A 263 25.35 -0.13 8.07
C LEU A 263 26.13 -0.55 6.82
N THR A 264 26.78 -1.66 6.91
CA THR A 264 27.34 -2.35 5.74
C THR A 264 26.24 -2.94 4.87
N VAL A 265 26.56 -3.24 3.61
CA VAL A 265 25.62 -3.93 2.69
C VAL A 265 25.18 -5.27 3.29
N ASP A 266 26.12 -6.03 3.85
CA ASP A 266 25.82 -7.36 4.42
C ASP A 266 24.88 -7.25 5.62
N GLU A 267 25.06 -6.27 6.51
CA GLU A 267 24.15 -6.05 7.63
C GLU A 267 22.71 -5.72 7.17
N ILE A 268 22.54 -4.92 6.12
CA ILE A 268 21.21 -4.62 5.57
C ILE A 268 20.60 -5.88 4.93
N CYS A 269 21.39 -6.64 4.18
CA CYS A 269 20.97 -7.91 3.58
C CYS A 269 20.57 -8.95 4.64
N ASP A 270 21.33 -9.05 5.73
CA ASP A 270 21.03 -9.98 6.82
C ASP A 270 19.72 -9.62 7.53
N ILE A 271 19.46 -8.32 7.77
CA ILE A 271 18.17 -7.85 8.32
C ILE A 271 17.03 -8.21 7.37
N TRP A 272 17.22 -7.99 6.04
CA TRP A 272 16.21 -8.32 5.05
C TRP A 272 15.84 -9.81 5.06
N ILE A 273 16.83 -10.68 4.97
CA ILE A 273 16.63 -12.12 4.94
C ILE A 273 16.02 -12.63 6.26
N ALA A 274 16.49 -12.14 7.41
CA ALA A 274 15.93 -12.51 8.71
C ALA A 274 14.43 -12.20 8.80
N VAL A 275 14.03 -11.01 8.40
CA VAL A 275 12.61 -10.59 8.42
C VAL A 275 11.76 -11.42 7.44
N GLN A 276 12.30 -11.76 6.26
CA GLN A 276 11.56 -12.60 5.31
C GLN A 276 11.33 -14.01 5.87
N HIS A 277 12.34 -14.61 6.51
CA HIS A 277 12.19 -15.91 7.17
C HIS A 277 11.22 -15.87 8.34
N GLU A 278 11.24 -14.82 9.16
CA GLU A 278 10.28 -14.64 10.26
C GLU A 278 8.83 -14.55 9.77
N SER A 279 8.61 -13.94 8.59
CA SER A 279 7.27 -13.69 8.05
C SER A 279 6.67 -14.90 7.32
N LEU A 280 7.47 -15.62 6.53
CA LEU A 280 7.00 -16.66 5.61
C LEU A 280 7.55 -18.06 5.96
N GLY A 281 8.45 -18.14 6.95
CA GLY A 281 9.05 -19.39 7.41
C GLY A 281 9.72 -20.16 6.28
N ASP A 282 9.66 -21.47 6.36
CA ASP A 282 10.25 -22.39 5.38
C ASP A 282 9.33 -22.64 4.15
N ALA A 283 8.19 -21.96 4.07
CA ALA A 283 7.26 -22.12 2.95
C ALA A 283 7.84 -21.58 1.64
N ILE A 284 8.81 -20.66 1.72
CA ILE A 284 9.47 -20.05 0.56
C ILE A 284 10.97 -20.31 0.63
N ARG A 285 11.50 -20.76 -0.50
CA ARG A 285 12.94 -20.86 -0.70
C ARG A 285 13.47 -19.55 -1.28
N TYR A 286 14.40 -18.91 -0.56
CA TYR A 286 15.10 -17.73 -1.01
C TYR A 286 16.41 -18.12 -1.69
N GLU A 287 16.59 -17.72 -2.94
CA GLU A 287 17.86 -17.85 -3.64
C GLU A 287 18.83 -16.72 -3.18
N ASP A 288 20.13 -16.91 -3.37
CA ASP A 288 21.17 -16.01 -2.85
C ASP A 288 21.01 -14.55 -3.28
N GLU A 289 20.47 -14.32 -4.47
CA GLU A 289 20.25 -12.97 -5.02
C GLU A 289 19.07 -12.24 -4.36
N TYR A 290 18.16 -12.94 -3.70
CA TYR A 290 17.00 -12.34 -3.04
C TYR A 290 17.40 -11.39 -1.91
N LYS A 291 18.58 -11.57 -1.32
CA LYS A 291 19.11 -10.68 -0.28
C LYS A 291 19.26 -9.22 -0.72
N TYR A 292 19.24 -8.93 -2.01
CA TYR A 292 19.35 -7.57 -2.55
C TYR A 292 18.00 -6.90 -2.85
N TYR A 293 16.86 -7.61 -2.71
CA TYR A 293 15.55 -7.13 -3.16
C TYR A 293 15.02 -5.94 -2.34
N TRP A 294 15.49 -5.72 -1.12
CA TRP A 294 15.16 -4.52 -0.36
C TRP A 294 15.50 -3.23 -1.13
N SER A 295 16.52 -3.27 -1.98
CA SER A 295 17.13 -2.11 -2.61
C SER A 295 16.30 -1.51 -3.75
N TYR A 296 15.29 -2.22 -4.28
CA TYR A 296 14.41 -1.68 -5.31
C TYR A 296 13.05 -1.22 -4.79
N ILE A 297 12.76 -1.39 -3.48
CA ILE A 297 11.45 -1.03 -2.91
C ILE A 297 11.34 0.49 -2.77
N PRO A 298 10.52 1.17 -3.61
CA PRO A 298 10.47 2.62 -3.63
C PRO A 298 9.93 3.22 -2.33
N HIS A 299 9.07 2.51 -1.61
CA HIS A 299 8.50 2.96 -0.34
C HIS A 299 9.57 3.30 0.69
N PHE A 300 10.63 2.51 0.79
CA PHE A 300 11.73 2.75 1.74
C PHE A 300 12.50 4.05 1.46
N ILE A 301 12.38 4.57 0.22
CA ILE A 301 13.06 5.77 -0.24
C ILE A 301 12.15 6.99 -0.22
N HIS A 302 10.93 6.86 -0.76
CA HIS A 302 10.00 7.98 -0.93
C HIS A 302 9.15 8.27 0.30
N SER A 303 8.76 7.21 1.03
CA SER A 303 7.75 7.29 2.09
C SER A 303 8.08 6.34 3.24
N PRO A 304 9.14 6.61 4.02
CA PRO A 304 9.53 5.75 5.14
C PRO A 304 8.36 5.42 6.07
N PHE A 305 8.28 4.16 6.46
CA PHE A 305 7.22 3.60 7.32
C PHE A 305 5.79 3.75 6.76
N TYR A 306 5.64 3.91 5.44
CA TYR A 306 4.33 3.95 4.81
C TYR A 306 3.62 2.59 4.82
N VAL A 307 4.40 1.53 4.62
CA VAL A 307 3.90 0.20 4.21
C VAL A 307 2.94 -0.47 5.19
N TYR A 308 3.02 -0.18 6.50
CA TYR A 308 2.07 -0.74 7.47
C TYR A 308 0.62 -0.28 7.23
N ALA A 309 0.43 0.87 6.57
CA ALA A 309 -0.89 1.38 6.26
C ALA A 309 -1.69 0.45 5.33
N TYR A 310 -1.03 -0.29 4.46
CA TYR A 310 -1.67 -1.32 3.64
C TYR A 310 -2.24 -2.45 4.48
N ALA A 311 -1.44 -3.00 5.40
CA ALA A 311 -1.90 -4.05 6.31
C ALA A 311 -3.00 -3.54 7.26
N PHE A 312 -2.87 -2.29 7.72
CA PHE A 312 -3.90 -1.65 8.54
C PHE A 312 -5.22 -1.55 7.76
N GLY A 313 -5.18 -1.01 6.54
CA GLY A 313 -6.36 -0.83 5.69
C GLY A 313 -7.04 -2.16 5.35
N ASP A 314 -6.28 -3.18 4.96
CA ASP A 314 -6.83 -4.50 4.63
C ASP A 314 -7.48 -5.18 5.86
N CYS A 315 -6.81 -5.20 7.00
CA CYS A 315 -7.37 -5.76 8.23
C CYS A 315 -8.57 -4.96 8.74
N LEU A 316 -8.56 -3.63 8.58
CA LEU A 316 -9.71 -2.77 8.89
C LEU A 316 -10.91 -3.15 8.03
N VAL A 317 -10.72 -3.26 6.72
CA VAL A 317 -11.80 -3.61 5.79
C VAL A 317 -12.32 -5.01 6.05
N ASN A 318 -11.45 -5.99 6.28
CA ASN A 318 -11.85 -7.35 6.62
C ASN A 318 -12.66 -7.39 7.92
N SER A 319 -12.30 -6.56 8.92
CA SER A 319 -13.06 -6.45 10.17
C SER A 319 -14.41 -5.75 9.97
N LEU A 320 -14.47 -4.72 9.13
CA LEU A 320 -15.72 -4.06 8.75
C LEU A 320 -16.62 -4.99 7.94
N TYR A 321 -16.04 -5.77 7.01
CA TYR A 321 -16.78 -6.72 6.22
C TYR A 321 -17.38 -7.85 7.07
N ASP A 322 -16.65 -8.36 8.05
CA ASP A 322 -17.16 -9.34 9.04
C ASP A 322 -18.32 -8.74 9.86
N VAL A 323 -18.23 -7.47 10.26
CA VAL A 323 -19.37 -6.76 10.89
C VAL A 323 -20.54 -6.63 9.92
N TYR A 324 -20.29 -6.29 8.65
CA TYR A 324 -21.30 -6.16 7.61
C TYR A 324 -22.07 -7.48 7.36
N GLU A 325 -21.36 -8.61 7.27
CA GLU A 325 -21.97 -9.93 7.09
C GLU A 325 -22.86 -10.34 8.27
N ASN A 326 -22.51 -9.90 9.49
CA ASN A 326 -23.21 -10.26 10.72
C ASN A 326 -24.11 -9.13 11.25
N ALA A 327 -24.16 -7.98 10.58
CA ALA A 327 -24.94 -6.83 11.03
C ALA A 327 -26.44 -7.04 10.75
N GLU A 328 -27.24 -6.74 11.75
CA GLU A 328 -28.63 -6.36 11.56
C GLU A 328 -28.69 -4.94 10.91
N ASP A 329 -29.75 -4.20 10.96
CA ASP A 329 -29.92 -2.91 10.28
C ASP A 329 -28.90 -1.81 10.68
N GLY A 330 -28.61 -0.87 9.73
CA GLY A 330 -27.92 0.38 9.99
C GLY A 330 -26.40 0.41 9.69
N PHE A 331 -25.76 -0.68 9.28
CA PHE A 331 -24.34 -0.69 8.90
C PHE A 331 -24.03 0.30 7.77
N GLN A 332 -24.88 0.33 6.73
CA GLN A 332 -24.64 1.17 5.55
C GLN A 332 -24.53 2.67 5.92
N GLN A 333 -25.44 3.17 6.78
CA GLN A 333 -25.40 4.55 7.20
C GLN A 333 -24.12 4.87 7.98
N LYS A 334 -23.75 4.04 8.95
CA LYS A 334 -22.50 4.18 9.71
C LYS A 334 -21.27 4.19 8.80
N TYR A 335 -21.29 3.35 7.77
CA TYR A 335 -20.19 3.26 6.81
C TYR A 335 -20.09 4.53 5.95
N LEU A 336 -21.21 5.06 5.46
CA LEU A 336 -21.25 6.32 4.73
C LEU A 336 -20.80 7.50 5.59
N ASP A 337 -21.22 7.55 6.86
CA ASP A 337 -20.80 8.59 7.80
C ASP A 337 -19.29 8.52 8.07
N MET A 338 -18.72 7.32 8.10
CA MET A 338 -17.29 7.13 8.22
C MET A 338 -16.54 7.65 6.98
N LEU A 339 -17.00 7.36 5.75
CA LEU A 339 -16.38 7.85 4.52
C LEU A 339 -16.47 9.37 4.39
N LYS A 340 -17.62 9.95 4.75
CA LYS A 340 -17.84 11.41 4.74
C LYS A 340 -16.96 12.16 5.71
N ALA A 341 -16.55 11.54 6.79
CA ALA A 341 -15.72 12.19 7.79
C ALA A 341 -14.36 12.64 7.23
N GLY A 342 -13.90 12.07 6.11
CA GLY A 342 -12.60 12.44 5.53
C GLY A 342 -11.49 12.35 6.57
N GLY A 343 -10.72 13.42 6.68
CA GLY A 343 -9.66 13.57 7.66
C GLY A 343 -10.08 14.19 8.99
N THR A 344 -11.37 14.29 9.33
CA THR A 344 -11.86 15.02 10.53
C THR A 344 -11.83 14.22 11.83
N LYS A 345 -11.67 12.89 11.78
CA LYS A 345 -11.72 11.98 12.94
C LYS A 345 -10.59 10.98 12.94
N ARG A 346 -10.21 10.55 14.13
CA ARG A 346 -9.25 9.45 14.30
C ARG A 346 -9.94 8.10 14.08
N HIS A 347 -9.15 7.09 13.70
CA HIS A 347 -9.64 5.72 13.49
C HIS A 347 -10.47 5.19 14.67
N LYS A 348 -10.08 5.49 15.91
CA LYS A 348 -10.83 5.08 17.11
C LYS A 348 -12.26 5.61 17.14
N GLU A 349 -12.46 6.87 16.79
CA GLU A 349 -13.78 7.52 16.75
C GLU A 349 -14.62 7.02 15.57
N LEU A 350 -13.96 6.77 14.43
CA LEU A 350 -14.61 6.25 13.23
C LEU A 350 -15.03 4.79 13.37
N LEU A 351 -14.30 3.99 14.14
CA LEU A 351 -14.56 2.56 14.35
C LEU A 351 -15.55 2.29 15.49
N ALA A 352 -15.66 3.19 16.46
CA ALA A 352 -16.54 3.02 17.62
C ALA A 352 -18.00 2.70 17.26
N PRO A 353 -18.64 3.34 16.23
CA PRO A 353 -19.99 3.00 15.81
C PRO A 353 -20.20 1.54 15.36
N PHE A 354 -19.13 0.87 14.94
CA PHE A 354 -19.14 -0.54 14.53
C PHE A 354 -18.78 -1.50 15.67
N GLY A 355 -18.52 -0.97 16.88
CA GLY A 355 -18.02 -1.76 18.00
C GLY A 355 -16.57 -2.25 17.82
N LEU A 356 -15.79 -1.55 17.02
CA LEU A 356 -14.40 -1.90 16.71
C LEU A 356 -13.42 -0.93 17.39
N ASP A 357 -12.28 -1.44 17.85
CA ASP A 357 -11.16 -0.65 18.38
C ASP A 357 -9.85 -1.23 17.88
N ALA A 358 -9.13 -0.50 17.03
CA ALA A 358 -7.85 -0.93 16.48
C ALA A 358 -6.72 -1.00 17.52
N SER A 359 -6.91 -0.50 18.73
CA SER A 359 -6.00 -0.71 19.86
C SER A 359 -6.17 -2.08 20.56
N ASP A 360 -7.28 -2.77 20.26
CA ASP A 360 -7.55 -4.12 20.79
C ASP A 360 -6.98 -5.18 19.83
N PRO A 361 -6.11 -6.11 20.30
CA PRO A 361 -5.65 -7.23 19.47
C PRO A 361 -6.76 -8.06 18.84
N ALA A 362 -7.95 -8.14 19.44
CA ALA A 362 -9.11 -8.85 18.89
C ALA A 362 -9.59 -8.27 17.55
N PHE A 363 -9.40 -6.96 17.33
CA PHE A 363 -9.69 -6.32 16.05
C PHE A 363 -8.84 -6.91 14.93
N TRP A 364 -7.54 -7.01 15.13
CA TRP A 364 -6.61 -7.58 14.15
C TRP A 364 -6.87 -9.06 13.90
N GLN A 365 -7.17 -9.80 14.97
CA GLN A 365 -7.51 -11.22 14.86
C GLN A 365 -8.78 -11.43 14.01
N ARG A 366 -9.76 -10.53 14.07
CA ARG A 366 -10.96 -10.56 13.23
C ARG A 366 -10.61 -10.46 11.75
N GLY A 367 -9.76 -9.50 11.37
CA GLY A 367 -9.26 -9.37 10.00
C GLY A 367 -8.49 -10.60 9.52
N LEU A 368 -7.61 -11.15 10.35
CA LEU A 368 -6.85 -12.37 10.04
C LEU A 368 -7.75 -13.61 9.92
N ASN A 369 -8.84 -13.69 10.70
CA ASN A 369 -9.80 -14.79 10.60
C ASN A 369 -10.54 -14.79 9.25
N MET A 370 -10.71 -13.62 8.61
CA MET A 370 -11.26 -13.56 7.25
C MET A 370 -10.32 -14.23 6.25
N ILE A 371 -9.01 -13.92 6.33
CA ILE A 371 -7.99 -14.55 5.48
C ILE A 371 -8.01 -16.07 5.71
N LYS A 372 -8.06 -16.50 6.98
CA LYS A 372 -8.13 -17.92 7.32
C LYS A 372 -9.36 -18.61 6.71
N ARG A 373 -10.54 -18.00 6.80
CA ARG A 373 -11.76 -18.56 6.19
C ARG A 373 -11.60 -18.78 4.68
N MET A 374 -10.98 -17.83 3.97
CA MET A 374 -10.74 -17.98 2.53
C MET A 374 -9.71 -19.09 2.22
N ILE A 375 -8.71 -19.27 3.08
CA ILE A 375 -7.75 -20.40 2.96
C ILE A 375 -8.48 -21.73 3.19
N ASP A 376 -9.30 -21.83 4.24
CA ASP A 376 -10.07 -23.04 4.56
C ASP A 376 -11.00 -23.40 3.36
N GLU A 377 -11.69 -22.41 2.78
CA GLU A 377 -12.55 -22.61 1.59
C GLU A 377 -11.71 -23.03 0.35
N LEU A 378 -10.52 -22.47 0.16
CA LEU A 378 -9.61 -22.87 -0.91
C LEU A 378 -9.14 -24.32 -0.76
N GLU A 379 -8.86 -24.76 0.47
CA GLU A 379 -8.47 -26.14 0.77
C GLU A 379 -9.63 -27.13 0.50
N GLU A 380 -10.88 -26.76 0.81
CA GLU A 380 -12.07 -27.57 0.51
C GLU A 380 -12.30 -27.77 -1.00
N LEU A 381 -11.85 -26.84 -1.84
CA LEU A 381 -11.90 -26.91 -3.31
C LEU A 381 -10.69 -27.62 -3.93
N SER A 382 -9.74 -28.08 -3.13
CA SER A 382 -8.51 -28.75 -3.57
C SER A 382 -8.64 -30.24 -3.51
#